data_c5e6341e1994b34c5475dad92134ebe7
#
_entry.id   c5e6341e1994b34c5475dad92134ebe7
#
_cell.length_a   1.000
_cell.length_b   1.000
_cell.length_c   1.000
_cell.angle_alpha   90.00
_cell.angle_beta   90.00
_cell.angle_gamma   90.00
#
_symmetry.space_group_name_H-M   'P 1'
#
loop_
_entity.id
_entity.type
_entity.pdbx_description
1 polymer ?
#
loop_
_entity_poly.entity_id
_entity_poly.type
_entity_poly.pdbx_seq_one_letter_code
_entity_poly.pdbx_strand_id
1 'polypeptide(L)'
;MFSKRILNILLILNLPSFIISAPLTSDDATCPNLGGTNEPLIDYNVVLKTDATNYDSVVKNHFEMLEKCLQRERHNVHELDFSSIKDNNNVIFDFSVKGMIAGYTTKFTKSFVENYLSKLNDVAIVNENKVIEDPFENEVVEQAPLVRRAERPADKMPNLDRIDQENFPLDLKYIYPDSAGAGVDVFVVDSGIFLEHEEFQGRQGKTVVEKTFCNNPADENGHGTNVASIVGGKTLGVASNANIIGVKITGNNCPLSSQNIINGITYVMQQKANDPGRKIVLNLSATSTDSAVGEAASKAVEAGIHFVVGAGNRNLDACGFFPGKVETVVTVTASKISNNQDWITDWCNWGKCVTLFAPGENVPIAGIGSPSEITSGTGTSLSAPHVSGAIALILANSDLTPEQSKAELLRIATKDKIQGLGFRPTANVLLRVPSPTNNH
;
A
#
# COMPACT_ATOMS: atom_id res chain seq x y z
N MET A 1 25.12 -33.12 55.35
CA MET A 1 23.73 -33.59 55.53
C MET A 1 22.80 -32.50 55.17
N PHE A 2 22.19 -32.52 54.00
CA PHE A 2 20.88 -32.09 53.59
C PHE A 2 20.83 -32.16 52.07
N SER A 3 20.09 -33.12 51.60
CA SER A 3 19.83 -33.43 50.20
C SER A 3 18.88 -32.40 49.61
N LYS A 4 19.27 -31.73 48.49
CA LYS A 4 18.33 -30.95 47.66
C LYS A 4 17.78 -31.84 46.56
N ARG A 5 16.50 -32.18 46.64
CA ARG A 5 15.72 -32.75 45.57
C ARG A 5 15.31 -31.58 44.63
N ILE A 6 15.81 -31.61 43.39
CA ILE A 6 15.34 -30.74 42.30
C ILE A 6 14.14 -31.45 41.67
N LEU A 7 13.00 -30.79 41.75
CA LEU A 7 11.76 -31.20 41.10
C LEU A 7 11.76 -30.70 39.66
N ASN A 8 11.98 -31.61 38.72
CA ASN A 8 11.83 -31.31 37.28
C ASN A 8 10.34 -31.22 36.94
N ILE A 9 9.83 -30.01 36.71
CA ILE A 9 8.52 -29.79 36.10
C ILE A 9 8.74 -29.83 34.59
N LEU A 10 8.35 -30.94 33.98
CA LEU A 10 8.26 -31.07 32.52
C LEU A 10 7.03 -30.28 32.04
N LEU A 11 7.22 -29.10 31.53
CA LEU A 11 6.16 -28.37 30.81
C LEU A 11 6.05 -29.00 29.41
N ILE A 12 5.06 -29.85 29.21
CA ILE A 12 4.71 -30.35 27.87
C ILE A 12 3.98 -29.18 27.13
N LEU A 13 4.72 -28.45 26.33
CA LEU A 13 4.16 -27.56 25.35
C LEU A 13 3.53 -28.42 24.24
N ASN A 14 2.21 -28.51 24.22
CA ASN A 14 1.46 -28.96 23.05
C ASN A 14 1.64 -27.98 21.91
N LEU A 15 2.70 -28.15 21.12
CA LEU A 15 2.82 -27.56 19.80
C LEU A 15 1.93 -28.41 18.86
N PRO A 16 1.04 -27.80 18.05
CA PRO A 16 0.35 -28.53 17.03
C PRO A 16 1.39 -29.11 16.07
N SER A 17 1.33 -30.42 15.87
CA SER A 17 2.17 -31.12 14.91
C SER A 17 1.88 -30.59 13.51
N PHE A 18 2.72 -29.71 13.01
CA PHE A 18 2.76 -29.42 11.57
C PHE A 18 3.25 -30.71 10.90
N ILE A 19 2.31 -31.45 10.31
CA ILE A 19 2.63 -32.48 9.35
C ILE A 19 3.17 -31.76 8.13
N ILE A 20 4.49 -31.67 8.01
CA ILE A 20 5.16 -31.26 6.77
C ILE A 20 4.91 -32.42 5.79
N SER A 21 3.80 -32.38 5.06
CA SER A 21 3.63 -33.26 3.90
C SER A 21 4.66 -32.85 2.86
N ALA A 22 5.37 -33.81 2.29
CA ALA A 22 6.27 -33.54 1.19
C ALA A 22 5.52 -32.84 0.07
N PRO A 23 6.13 -31.84 -0.61
CA PRO A 23 5.48 -31.15 -1.72
C PRO A 23 5.18 -32.14 -2.85
N LEU A 24 3.98 -32.03 -3.43
CA LEU A 24 3.59 -32.83 -4.58
C LEU A 24 4.35 -32.37 -5.83
N THR A 25 4.95 -33.30 -6.57
CA THR A 25 5.49 -32.99 -7.89
C THR A 25 4.35 -32.99 -8.93
N SER A 26 4.55 -32.32 -10.07
CA SER A 26 3.55 -32.23 -11.14
C SER A 26 3.01 -33.58 -11.65
N ASP A 27 3.80 -34.66 -11.48
CA ASP A 27 3.45 -36.00 -11.89
C ASP A 27 2.70 -36.82 -10.80
N ASP A 28 2.82 -36.45 -9.53
CA ASP A 28 2.21 -37.13 -8.39
C ASP A 28 0.89 -36.51 -7.91
N ALA A 29 0.49 -35.36 -8.47
CA ALA A 29 -0.72 -34.66 -8.09
C ALA A 29 -1.97 -35.35 -8.62
N THR A 30 -2.42 -36.40 -7.93
CA THR A 30 -3.77 -36.92 -8.15
C THR A 30 -4.76 -35.87 -7.67
N CYS A 31 -5.61 -35.38 -8.57
CA CYS A 31 -6.70 -34.47 -8.19
C CYS A 31 -7.53 -35.11 -7.06
N PRO A 32 -7.77 -34.39 -5.95
CA PRO A 32 -8.62 -34.90 -4.90
C PRO A 32 -10.01 -35.17 -5.47
N ASN A 33 -10.65 -36.21 -4.98
CA ASN A 33 -12.07 -36.42 -5.28
C ASN A 33 -12.84 -35.31 -4.56
N LEU A 34 -13.27 -34.30 -5.30
CA LEU A 34 -14.08 -33.18 -4.81
C LEU A 34 -15.55 -33.60 -4.65
N GLY A 35 -15.81 -34.92 -4.39
CA GLY A 35 -17.13 -35.50 -4.28
C GLY A 35 -18.11 -34.57 -3.60
N GLY A 36 -19.13 -34.18 -4.35
CA GLY A 36 -20.40 -33.56 -4.01
C GLY A 36 -20.51 -32.81 -2.68
N THR A 37 -19.59 -31.93 -2.37
CA THR A 37 -19.66 -31.13 -1.16
C THR A 37 -20.53 -29.91 -1.42
N ASN A 38 -21.52 -29.68 -0.54
CA ASN A 38 -22.25 -28.41 -0.48
C ASN A 38 -21.37 -27.29 0.12
N GLU A 39 -20.06 -27.35 -0.05
CA GLU A 39 -19.15 -26.29 0.41
C GLU A 39 -19.34 -25.04 -0.44
N PRO A 40 -19.45 -23.86 0.20
CA PRO A 40 -19.53 -22.61 -0.52
C PRO A 40 -18.23 -22.35 -1.31
N LEU A 41 -18.38 -21.75 -2.48
CA LEU A 41 -17.28 -21.22 -3.24
C LEU A 41 -16.83 -19.88 -2.64
N ILE A 42 -15.53 -19.76 -2.37
CA ILE A 42 -14.90 -18.58 -1.79
C ILE A 42 -13.87 -18.05 -2.79
N ASP A 43 -13.78 -16.74 -2.95
CA ASP A 43 -12.75 -16.09 -3.77
C ASP A 43 -11.37 -16.21 -3.10
N TYR A 44 -10.39 -16.71 -3.86
CA TYR A 44 -9.00 -16.82 -3.40
C TYR A 44 -8.05 -16.09 -4.32
N ASN A 45 -7.09 -15.39 -3.74
CA ASN A 45 -5.92 -14.85 -4.42
C ASN A 45 -4.83 -15.92 -4.45
N VAL A 46 -4.36 -16.28 -5.63
CA VAL A 46 -3.30 -17.27 -5.85
C VAL A 46 -2.10 -16.58 -6.49
N VAL A 47 -0.93 -16.73 -5.90
CA VAL A 47 0.34 -16.23 -6.45
C VAL A 47 1.24 -17.43 -6.76
N LEU A 48 1.82 -17.46 -7.95
CA LEU A 48 2.72 -18.50 -8.41
C LEU A 48 4.18 -18.16 -8.13
N LYS A 49 5.01 -19.19 -7.95
CA LYS A 49 6.47 -19.07 -7.80
C LYS A 49 7.11 -18.84 -9.18
N THR A 50 7.17 -17.59 -9.60
CA THR A 50 7.73 -17.21 -10.91
C THR A 50 8.88 -16.24 -10.74
N ASP A 51 9.79 -16.27 -11.72
CA ASP A 51 10.82 -15.27 -11.98
C ASP A 51 10.91 -14.96 -13.47
N ALA A 52 11.82 -14.08 -13.86
CA ALA A 52 11.97 -13.67 -15.27
C ALA A 52 12.33 -14.83 -16.21
N THR A 53 12.92 -15.92 -15.70
CA THR A 53 13.41 -17.05 -16.49
C THR A 53 12.38 -18.17 -16.67
N ASN A 54 11.50 -18.36 -15.67
CA ASN A 54 10.55 -19.48 -15.63
C ASN A 54 9.09 -19.09 -15.83
N TYR A 55 8.78 -17.77 -15.90
CA TYR A 55 7.43 -17.24 -15.91
C TYR A 55 6.47 -17.97 -16.85
N ASP A 56 6.79 -17.98 -18.16
CA ASP A 56 5.89 -18.55 -19.18
C ASP A 56 5.66 -20.07 -18.97
N SER A 57 6.68 -20.81 -18.53
CA SER A 57 6.58 -22.24 -18.27
C SER A 57 5.78 -22.57 -17.03
N VAL A 58 5.99 -21.83 -15.93
CA VAL A 58 5.24 -22.03 -14.67
C VAL A 58 3.76 -21.72 -14.90
N VAL A 59 3.43 -20.57 -15.51
CA VAL A 59 2.05 -20.17 -15.78
C VAL A 59 1.35 -21.20 -16.64
N LYS A 60 1.97 -21.61 -17.76
CA LYS A 60 1.41 -22.61 -18.66
C LYS A 60 1.16 -23.95 -17.95
N ASN A 61 2.17 -24.48 -17.28
CA ASN A 61 2.06 -25.79 -16.61
C ASN A 61 1.03 -25.79 -15.49
N HIS A 62 0.96 -24.70 -14.72
CA HIS A 62 -0.04 -24.54 -13.66
C HIS A 62 -1.46 -24.60 -14.19
N PHE A 63 -1.77 -23.83 -15.23
CA PHE A 63 -3.11 -23.81 -15.81
C PHE A 63 -3.45 -25.13 -16.53
N GLU A 64 -2.52 -25.76 -17.24
CA GLU A 64 -2.75 -27.10 -17.85
C GLU A 64 -3.07 -28.14 -16.76
N MET A 65 -2.41 -28.07 -15.62
CA MET A 65 -2.65 -29.00 -14.51
C MET A 65 -4.01 -28.74 -13.85
N LEU A 66 -4.37 -27.48 -13.59
CA LEU A 66 -5.69 -27.12 -13.08
C LEU A 66 -6.78 -27.56 -14.03
N GLU A 67 -6.63 -27.31 -15.34
CA GLU A 67 -7.61 -27.73 -16.36
C GLU A 67 -7.83 -29.24 -16.34
N LYS A 68 -6.75 -30.04 -16.32
CA LYS A 68 -6.85 -31.50 -16.20
C LYS A 68 -7.58 -31.95 -14.93
N CYS A 69 -7.29 -31.27 -13.82
CA CYS A 69 -7.91 -31.58 -12.53
C CYS A 69 -9.42 -31.32 -12.56
N LEU A 70 -9.83 -30.21 -13.09
CA LEU A 70 -11.22 -29.79 -13.12
C LEU A 70 -12.03 -30.49 -14.21
N GLN A 71 -11.41 -30.91 -15.32
CA GLN A 71 -12.08 -31.74 -16.33
C GLN A 71 -12.47 -33.12 -15.81
N ARG A 72 -11.69 -33.71 -14.88
CA ARG A 72 -12.02 -35.00 -14.25
C ARG A 72 -13.23 -34.87 -13.32
N GLU A 73 -13.47 -33.68 -12.75
CA GLU A 73 -14.53 -33.39 -11.77
C GLU A 73 -15.83 -32.88 -12.45
N ARG A 74 -15.85 -32.64 -13.77
CA ARG A 74 -17.00 -32.06 -14.52
C ARG A 74 -18.34 -32.80 -14.36
N HIS A 75 -18.35 -33.97 -13.77
CA HIS A 75 -19.62 -34.65 -13.47
C HIS A 75 -20.38 -34.04 -12.25
N ASN A 76 -19.76 -33.16 -11.44
CA ASN A 76 -20.36 -32.66 -10.21
C ASN A 76 -20.21 -31.14 -9.94
N VAL A 77 -19.53 -30.36 -10.80
CA VAL A 77 -19.32 -28.93 -10.58
C VAL A 77 -19.77 -28.14 -11.80
N HIS A 78 -21.02 -27.68 -11.78
CA HIS A 78 -21.66 -27.00 -12.91
C HIS A 78 -21.16 -25.55 -13.19
N GLU A 79 -20.22 -24.98 -12.42
CA GLU A 79 -19.89 -23.58 -12.49
C GLU A 79 -18.39 -23.20 -12.58
N LEU A 80 -17.47 -24.15 -12.65
CA LEU A 80 -16.06 -23.80 -12.84
C LEU A 80 -15.69 -23.98 -14.33
N ASP A 81 -15.98 -22.98 -15.13
CA ASP A 81 -15.58 -22.94 -16.54
C ASP A 81 -14.21 -22.25 -16.69
N PHE A 82 -13.15 -23.06 -16.78
CA PHE A 82 -11.78 -22.61 -17.01
C PHE A 82 -11.47 -22.22 -18.47
N SER A 83 -12.40 -22.44 -19.40
CA SER A 83 -12.26 -21.87 -20.74
C SER A 83 -12.17 -20.36 -20.72
N SER A 84 -12.64 -19.75 -19.63
CA SER A 84 -12.64 -18.32 -19.37
C SER A 84 -11.33 -17.76 -18.82
N ILE A 85 -10.38 -18.59 -18.36
CA ILE A 85 -9.00 -18.12 -18.10
C ILE A 85 -8.32 -17.70 -19.40
N LYS A 86 -8.72 -18.30 -20.53
CA LYS A 86 -8.24 -17.94 -21.88
C LYS A 86 -9.08 -16.88 -22.58
N ASP A 87 -10.36 -16.73 -22.22
CA ASP A 87 -11.30 -15.80 -22.84
C ASP A 87 -12.24 -15.14 -21.80
N ASN A 88 -11.84 -13.99 -21.34
CA ASN A 88 -12.56 -12.77 -20.88
C ASN A 88 -13.79 -12.84 -19.95
N ASN A 89 -14.36 -13.93 -19.44
CA ASN A 89 -15.66 -13.79 -18.76
C ASN A 89 -15.82 -14.35 -17.32
N ASN A 90 -14.87 -15.12 -16.75
CA ASN A 90 -15.02 -15.65 -15.38
C ASN A 90 -13.77 -15.63 -14.48
N VAL A 91 -12.62 -15.22 -14.97
CA VAL A 91 -11.49 -14.85 -14.09
C VAL A 91 -11.81 -13.50 -13.52
N ILE A 92 -12.04 -13.43 -12.21
CA ILE A 92 -12.40 -12.17 -11.61
C ILE A 92 -11.28 -11.15 -11.83
N PHE A 93 -10.02 -11.54 -11.99
CA PHE A 93 -8.91 -10.66 -12.42
C PHE A 93 -7.61 -11.45 -12.49
N ASP A 94 -6.87 -11.30 -13.57
CA ASP A 94 -5.47 -11.72 -13.70
C ASP A 94 -4.59 -10.53 -13.26
N PHE A 95 -3.88 -10.67 -12.15
CA PHE A 95 -2.92 -9.67 -11.67
C PHE A 95 -1.48 -10.05 -12.03
N SER A 96 -1.26 -10.53 -13.22
CA SER A 96 0.05 -10.97 -13.70
C SER A 96 0.80 -9.85 -14.42
N VAL A 97 2.09 -9.72 -14.12
CA VAL A 97 3.04 -8.87 -14.86
C VAL A 97 4.19 -9.74 -15.29
N LYS A 98 4.34 -9.93 -16.60
CA LYS A 98 5.29 -10.87 -17.20
C LYS A 98 6.71 -10.67 -16.66
N GLY A 99 7.29 -11.77 -16.16
CA GLY A 99 8.64 -11.79 -15.59
C GLY A 99 8.78 -11.20 -14.18
N MET A 100 7.68 -10.72 -13.57
CA MET A 100 7.67 -10.10 -12.23
C MET A 100 6.79 -10.86 -11.26
N ILE A 101 5.50 -10.97 -11.57
CA ILE A 101 4.51 -11.66 -10.73
C ILE A 101 3.51 -12.40 -11.62
N ALA A 102 3.13 -13.60 -11.26
CA ALA A 102 2.02 -14.33 -11.86
C ALA A 102 1.01 -14.66 -10.75
N GLY A 103 -0.23 -14.29 -10.96
CA GLY A 103 -1.29 -14.58 -10.01
C GLY A 103 -2.67 -14.35 -10.61
N TYR A 104 -3.66 -14.91 -9.94
CA TYR A 104 -5.06 -14.81 -10.33
C TYR A 104 -5.98 -14.86 -9.12
N THR A 105 -7.21 -14.41 -9.29
CA THR A 105 -8.27 -14.58 -8.31
C THR A 105 -9.39 -15.40 -8.91
N THR A 106 -9.83 -16.43 -8.20
CA THR A 106 -10.95 -17.26 -8.62
C THR A 106 -11.64 -17.94 -7.44
N LYS A 107 -12.78 -18.57 -7.71
CA LYS A 107 -13.58 -19.22 -6.68
C LYS A 107 -13.20 -20.70 -6.56
N PHE A 108 -12.88 -21.11 -5.34
CA PHE A 108 -12.63 -22.50 -4.98
C PHE A 108 -13.40 -22.87 -3.71
N THR A 109 -13.58 -24.16 -3.49
CA THR A 109 -13.99 -24.65 -2.16
C THR A 109 -12.79 -24.62 -1.23
N LYS A 110 -13.04 -24.45 0.06
CA LYS A 110 -11.98 -24.47 1.08
C LYS A 110 -11.21 -25.79 1.07
N SER A 111 -11.92 -26.90 0.94
CA SER A 111 -11.29 -28.25 0.88
C SER A 111 -10.38 -28.42 -0.31
N PHE A 112 -10.73 -27.87 -1.50
CA PHE A 112 -9.84 -27.89 -2.66
C PHE A 112 -8.55 -27.11 -2.41
N VAL A 113 -8.66 -25.93 -1.82
CA VAL A 113 -7.49 -25.12 -1.49
C VAL A 113 -6.59 -25.82 -0.47
N GLU A 114 -7.14 -26.30 0.64
CA GLU A 114 -6.36 -26.92 1.73
C GLU A 114 -5.74 -28.26 1.34
N ASN A 115 -6.45 -29.07 0.57
CA ASN A 115 -6.03 -30.43 0.25
C ASN A 115 -5.22 -30.56 -1.04
N TYR A 116 -5.32 -29.58 -1.95
CA TYR A 116 -4.67 -29.65 -3.23
C TYR A 116 -3.89 -28.37 -3.60
N LEU A 117 -4.57 -27.26 -3.83
CA LEU A 117 -3.96 -26.05 -4.43
C LEU A 117 -2.77 -25.52 -3.61
N SER A 118 -2.91 -25.46 -2.29
CA SER A 118 -1.84 -24.98 -1.37
C SER A 118 -0.62 -25.90 -1.30
N LYS A 119 -0.73 -27.13 -1.80
CA LYS A 119 0.36 -28.13 -1.78
C LYS A 119 1.12 -28.19 -3.10
N LEU A 120 0.68 -27.47 -4.12
CA LEU A 120 1.36 -27.44 -5.41
C LEU A 120 2.71 -26.73 -5.29
N ASN A 121 3.73 -27.31 -5.92
CA ASN A 121 5.09 -26.77 -5.86
C ASN A 121 5.24 -25.38 -6.47
N ASP A 122 4.42 -25.06 -7.45
CA ASP A 122 4.42 -23.81 -8.20
C ASP A 122 3.55 -22.72 -7.59
N VAL A 123 2.79 -23.04 -6.53
CA VAL A 123 2.02 -22.06 -5.77
C VAL A 123 2.88 -21.48 -4.65
N ALA A 124 3.02 -20.16 -4.63
CA ALA A 124 3.71 -19.42 -3.57
C ALA A 124 2.77 -19.06 -2.44
N ILE A 125 1.60 -18.52 -2.80
CA ILE A 125 0.59 -18.02 -1.86
C ILE A 125 -0.79 -18.40 -2.38
N VAL A 126 -1.67 -18.81 -1.49
CA VAL A 126 -3.10 -18.88 -1.71
C VAL A 126 -3.81 -18.37 -0.47
N ASN A 127 -4.55 -17.28 -0.59
CA ASN A 127 -5.30 -16.64 0.48
C ASN A 127 -6.71 -16.29 0.03
N GLU A 128 -7.65 -16.31 0.97
CA GLU A 128 -8.99 -15.82 0.75
C GLU A 128 -8.94 -14.32 0.39
N ASN A 129 -9.63 -13.93 -0.68
CA ASN A 129 -9.82 -12.53 -1.05
C ASN A 129 -10.85 -11.90 -0.12
N LYS A 130 -10.38 -11.19 0.89
CA LYS A 130 -11.22 -10.55 1.89
C LYS A 130 -11.52 -9.11 1.52
N VAL A 131 -12.79 -8.72 1.72
CA VAL A 131 -13.15 -7.30 1.79
C VAL A 131 -12.52 -6.71 3.05
N ILE A 132 -11.91 -5.56 2.90
CA ILE A 132 -11.35 -4.80 4.02
C ILE A 132 -12.51 -3.97 4.60
N GLU A 133 -12.96 -4.35 5.79
CA GLU A 133 -13.99 -3.63 6.52
C GLU A 133 -13.38 -2.31 7.01
N ASP A 134 -14.11 -1.23 6.81
CA ASP A 134 -13.72 0.13 7.19
C ASP A 134 -12.24 0.47 6.87
N PRO A 135 -11.89 0.58 5.58
CA PRO A 135 -10.51 0.81 5.15
C PRO A 135 -9.93 2.14 5.67
N PHE A 136 -10.80 3.07 6.08
CA PHE A 136 -10.44 4.40 6.60
C PHE A 136 -10.78 4.56 8.08
N GLU A 137 -10.81 3.43 8.84
CA GLU A 137 -11.14 3.41 10.26
C GLU A 137 -10.33 4.44 11.06
N ASN A 138 -11.04 5.17 11.93
CA ASN A 138 -10.51 6.25 12.75
C ASN A 138 -9.94 7.45 11.96
N GLU A 139 -10.25 7.56 10.67
CA GLU A 139 -10.01 8.80 9.94
C GLU A 139 -11.11 9.81 10.23
N VAL A 140 -10.72 11.00 10.61
CA VAL A 140 -11.63 12.11 10.88
C VAL A 140 -11.40 13.19 9.84
N VAL A 141 -12.48 13.57 9.15
CA VAL A 141 -12.50 14.74 8.26
C VAL A 141 -13.42 15.78 8.89
N GLU A 142 -12.82 16.89 9.32
CA GLU A 142 -13.54 17.99 9.93
C GLU A 142 -13.77 19.11 8.90
N GLN A 143 -15.00 19.63 8.84
CA GLN A 143 -15.28 20.79 8.00
C GLN A 143 -14.61 22.03 8.62
N ALA A 144 -13.52 22.46 8.01
CA ALA A 144 -12.89 23.72 8.33
C ALA A 144 -13.68 24.88 7.71
N PRO A 145 -13.75 26.06 8.35
CA PRO A 145 -14.39 27.22 7.75
C PRO A 145 -13.68 27.60 6.45
N LEU A 146 -14.47 27.84 5.39
CA LEU A 146 -13.99 28.25 4.07
C LEU A 146 -13.02 29.43 4.18
N VAL A 147 -11.75 29.21 3.92
CA VAL A 147 -10.71 30.23 3.90
C VAL A 147 -10.43 30.61 2.45
N ARG A 148 -10.89 31.82 2.05
CA ARG A 148 -10.50 32.42 0.76
C ARG A 148 -8.99 32.66 0.72
N ARG A 149 -8.38 32.20 -0.38
CA ARG A 149 -6.93 32.31 -0.65
C ARG A 149 -6.43 33.74 -0.82
N ALA A 150 -5.26 34.00 -0.26
CA ALA A 150 -4.25 34.88 -0.81
C ALA A 150 -2.89 34.37 -0.32
N GLU A 151 -1.92 34.18 -1.24
CA GLU A 151 -0.51 33.86 -1.04
C GLU A 151 -0.18 32.80 0.03
N ARG A 152 0.80 31.89 -0.24
CA ARG A 152 1.24 30.86 0.71
C ARG A 152 1.79 31.40 2.02
N PRO A 153 0.98 31.76 3.00
CA PRO A 153 1.45 31.83 4.36
C PRO A 153 1.36 30.41 4.90
N ALA A 154 2.48 29.87 5.32
CA ALA A 154 2.55 28.59 6.01
C ALA A 154 1.90 28.62 7.42
N ASP A 155 1.38 29.78 7.83
CA ASP A 155 0.54 29.94 9.03
C ASP A 155 -0.69 29.03 9.04
N LYS A 156 -1.13 28.55 7.87
CA LYS A 156 -2.25 27.60 7.71
C LYS A 156 -1.84 26.20 7.35
N MET A 157 -0.55 25.93 7.24
CA MET A 157 -0.01 24.62 6.83
C MET A 157 1.13 24.17 7.75
N PRO A 158 0.85 23.99 9.04
CA PRO A 158 1.88 23.62 9.99
C PRO A 158 2.53 22.27 9.68
N ASN A 159 1.82 21.41 8.94
CA ASN A 159 2.33 20.13 8.46
C ASN A 159 3.47 20.30 7.44
N LEU A 160 3.37 21.26 6.52
CA LEU A 160 4.43 21.54 5.54
C LEU A 160 5.61 22.28 6.17
N ASP A 161 5.33 23.33 6.97
CA ASP A 161 6.33 24.07 7.73
C ASP A 161 7.13 23.15 8.67
N ARG A 162 6.48 22.13 9.28
CA ARG A 162 7.17 21.20 10.18
C ARG A 162 8.16 20.29 9.48
N ILE A 163 7.91 19.92 8.24
CA ILE A 163 8.75 18.94 7.55
C ILE A 163 9.91 19.55 6.77
N ASP A 164 10.02 20.86 6.64
CA ASP A 164 11.16 21.50 5.99
C ASP A 164 12.26 21.97 6.97
N GLN A 165 11.96 21.97 8.26
CA GLN A 165 12.89 22.40 9.30
C GLN A 165 13.10 21.33 10.39
N GLU A 166 14.22 21.44 11.12
CA GLU A 166 14.57 20.45 12.16
C GLU A 166 13.98 20.76 13.53
N ASN A 167 13.89 22.05 13.88
CA ASN A 167 13.53 22.50 15.21
C ASN A 167 12.33 23.45 15.17
N PHE A 168 11.61 23.52 16.32
CA PHE A 168 10.66 24.59 16.59
C PHE A 168 11.39 25.89 17.04
N PRO A 169 10.75 27.06 16.95
CA PRO A 169 9.38 27.26 16.47
C PRO A 169 9.25 27.15 14.96
N LEU A 170 8.04 26.89 14.46
CA LEU A 170 7.70 26.98 13.06
C LEU A 170 7.92 28.42 12.56
N ASP A 171 8.47 28.55 11.33
CA ASP A 171 8.83 29.87 10.77
C ASP A 171 7.80 30.43 9.77
N LEU A 172 6.67 29.71 9.62
CA LEU A 172 5.55 30.06 8.75
C LEU A 172 5.91 30.03 7.27
N LYS A 173 6.89 29.23 6.88
CA LYS A 173 7.32 29.00 5.50
C LYS A 173 7.35 27.53 5.19
N TYR A 174 7.32 27.21 3.91
CA TYR A 174 7.64 25.89 3.41
C TYR A 174 8.73 26.01 2.36
N ILE A 175 9.90 25.49 2.66
CA ILE A 175 11.12 25.61 1.85
C ILE A 175 11.48 24.23 1.28
N TYR A 176 11.54 24.12 -0.04
CA TYR A 176 11.78 22.88 -0.75
C TYR A 176 12.57 23.13 -2.06
N PRO A 177 13.15 22.08 -2.69
CA PRO A 177 13.88 22.22 -3.95
C PRO A 177 13.04 22.83 -5.07
N ASP A 178 13.62 23.70 -5.90
CA ASP A 178 12.93 24.42 -7.00
C ASP A 178 12.29 23.48 -8.02
N SER A 179 12.81 22.25 -8.16
CA SER A 179 12.20 21.22 -9.02
C SER A 179 10.77 20.89 -8.59
N ALA A 180 10.46 21.04 -7.30
CA ALA A 180 9.15 20.76 -6.71
C ALA A 180 8.57 19.38 -7.12
N GLY A 181 9.42 18.38 -7.37
CA GLY A 181 9.02 17.05 -7.80
C GLY A 181 8.81 16.84 -9.30
N ALA A 182 9.20 17.82 -10.13
CA ALA A 182 9.02 17.75 -11.59
C ALA A 182 9.68 16.49 -12.20
N GLY A 183 8.96 15.85 -13.14
CA GLY A 183 9.43 14.64 -13.82
C GLY A 183 9.24 13.34 -13.03
N VAL A 184 8.62 13.39 -11.85
CA VAL A 184 8.29 12.22 -11.04
C VAL A 184 6.78 11.95 -11.08
N ASP A 185 6.40 10.71 -11.28
CA ASP A 185 5.02 10.25 -11.28
C ASP A 185 4.68 9.63 -9.92
N VAL A 186 3.73 10.23 -9.22
CA VAL A 186 3.21 9.71 -7.95
C VAL A 186 1.84 9.08 -8.21
N PHE A 187 1.79 7.75 -8.15
CA PHE A 187 0.55 7.01 -8.27
C PHE A 187 -0.17 6.99 -6.92
N VAL A 188 -1.36 7.54 -6.88
CA VAL A 188 -2.27 7.50 -5.72
C VAL A 188 -3.26 6.36 -5.96
N VAL A 189 -3.00 5.22 -5.30
CA VAL A 189 -3.83 4.00 -5.39
C VAL A 189 -4.88 4.08 -4.29
N ASP A 190 -6.09 4.58 -4.64
CA ASP A 190 -7.07 5.03 -3.64
C ASP A 190 -8.52 5.07 -4.21
N SER A 191 -9.37 5.95 -3.73
CA SER A 191 -10.79 6.10 -4.10
C SER A 191 -11.05 6.92 -5.39
N GLY A 192 -10.00 7.44 -6.04
CA GLY A 192 -10.09 8.35 -7.18
C GLY A 192 -9.57 9.74 -6.83
N ILE A 193 -9.75 10.72 -7.72
CA ILE A 193 -9.34 12.12 -7.53
C ILE A 193 -10.41 13.03 -8.13
N PHE A 194 -10.86 14.03 -7.37
CA PHE A 194 -11.71 15.10 -7.85
C PHE A 194 -10.88 16.11 -8.64
N LEU A 195 -10.72 15.83 -9.95
CA LEU A 195 -9.81 16.55 -10.84
C LEU A 195 -10.13 18.03 -10.98
N GLU A 196 -11.40 18.43 -10.83
CA GLU A 196 -11.87 19.81 -10.94
C GLU A 196 -11.49 20.68 -9.73
N HIS A 197 -10.95 20.09 -8.66
CA HIS A 197 -10.52 20.85 -7.49
C HIS A 197 -9.38 21.82 -7.85
N GLU A 198 -9.41 23.05 -7.35
CA GLU A 198 -8.43 24.13 -7.62
C GLU A 198 -7.00 23.74 -7.26
N GLU A 199 -6.80 22.83 -6.30
CA GLU A 199 -5.49 22.30 -5.94
C GLU A 199 -4.83 21.55 -7.11
N PHE A 200 -5.60 21.03 -8.04
CA PHE A 200 -5.09 20.30 -9.21
C PHE A 200 -5.09 21.13 -10.49
N GLN A 201 -5.67 22.33 -10.46
CA GLN A 201 -5.76 23.22 -11.63
C GLN A 201 -4.58 24.18 -11.71
N GLY A 202 -4.05 24.38 -12.95
CA GLY A 202 -3.00 25.36 -13.22
C GLY A 202 -1.64 25.04 -12.58
N ARG A 203 -1.40 23.77 -12.19
CA ARG A 203 -0.08 23.25 -11.77
C ARG A 203 0.78 22.94 -12.99
N GLN A 204 2.11 22.84 -12.79
CA GLN A 204 3.02 22.36 -13.83
C GLN A 204 2.94 20.83 -13.99
N GLY A 205 2.86 20.10 -12.88
CA GLY A 205 2.63 18.66 -12.91
C GLY A 205 1.18 18.33 -13.31
N LYS A 206 0.99 17.30 -14.14
CA LYS A 206 -0.35 16.83 -14.51
C LYS A 206 -1.06 16.17 -13.33
N THR A 207 -2.39 16.22 -13.30
CA THR A 207 -3.22 15.40 -12.42
C THR A 207 -4.26 14.69 -13.26
N VAL A 208 -4.30 13.36 -13.19
CA VAL A 208 -5.19 12.51 -14.00
C VAL A 208 -5.64 11.29 -13.21
N VAL A 209 -6.75 10.67 -13.59
CA VAL A 209 -7.10 9.31 -13.17
C VAL A 209 -6.88 8.40 -14.38
N GLU A 210 -5.83 7.58 -14.33
CA GLU A 210 -5.46 6.73 -15.48
C GLU A 210 -6.18 5.39 -15.48
N LYS A 211 -6.57 4.88 -14.30
CA LYS A 211 -7.18 3.56 -14.16
C LYS A 211 -8.25 3.54 -13.08
N THR A 212 -9.32 2.84 -13.36
CA THR A 212 -10.31 2.47 -12.34
C THR A 212 -10.57 0.96 -12.39
N PHE A 213 -10.65 0.35 -11.22
CA PHE A 213 -11.14 -1.02 -11.01
C PHE A 213 -12.57 -1.02 -10.46
N CYS A 214 -13.19 0.16 -10.40
CA CYS A 214 -14.58 0.39 -10.04
C CYS A 214 -15.38 0.85 -11.27
N ASN A 215 -16.70 0.87 -11.16
CA ASN A 215 -17.57 1.26 -12.29
C ASN A 215 -17.50 2.76 -12.61
N ASN A 216 -17.20 3.60 -11.62
CA ASN A 216 -17.13 5.07 -11.77
C ASN A 216 -15.71 5.56 -11.48
N PRO A 217 -15.06 6.32 -12.39
CA PRO A 217 -13.73 6.87 -12.16
C PRO A 217 -13.70 8.06 -11.19
N ALA A 218 -14.82 8.76 -10.98
CA ALA A 218 -14.91 9.92 -10.09
C ALA A 218 -14.63 9.54 -8.62
N ASP A 219 -14.05 10.44 -7.85
CA ASP A 219 -13.91 10.26 -6.41
C ASP A 219 -15.22 10.62 -5.70
N GLU A 220 -15.94 9.59 -5.28
CA GLU A 220 -17.22 9.72 -4.57
C GLU A 220 -17.05 9.65 -3.05
N ASN A 221 -15.86 9.29 -2.59
CA ASN A 221 -15.50 9.13 -1.18
C ASN A 221 -14.76 10.36 -0.64
N GLY A 222 -13.87 10.94 -1.44
CA GLY A 222 -13.04 12.09 -1.09
C GLY A 222 -11.66 11.73 -0.56
N HIS A 223 -11.43 10.49 -0.08
CA HIS A 223 -10.18 10.10 0.53
C HIS A 223 -9.00 10.20 -0.45
N GLY A 224 -9.12 9.71 -1.69
CA GLY A 224 -8.06 9.81 -2.69
C GLY A 224 -7.74 11.26 -3.09
N THR A 225 -8.76 12.14 -3.10
CA THR A 225 -8.58 13.59 -3.31
C THR A 225 -7.79 14.21 -2.17
N ASN A 226 -8.10 13.87 -0.90
CA ASN A 226 -7.38 14.31 0.28
C ASN A 226 -5.89 13.91 0.16
N VAL A 227 -5.62 12.63 -0.10
CA VAL A 227 -4.26 12.07 -0.27
C VAL A 227 -3.52 12.75 -1.41
N ALA A 228 -4.14 12.87 -2.59
CA ALA A 228 -3.55 13.51 -3.76
C ALA A 228 -3.17 14.99 -3.51
N SER A 229 -3.98 15.70 -2.72
CA SER A 229 -3.72 17.10 -2.37
C SER A 229 -2.46 17.27 -1.54
N ILE A 230 -2.16 16.35 -0.63
CA ILE A 230 -0.94 16.36 0.19
C ILE A 230 0.29 15.97 -0.65
N VAL A 231 0.16 15.00 -1.56
CA VAL A 231 1.27 14.63 -2.45
C VAL A 231 1.77 15.84 -3.20
N GLY A 232 0.89 16.53 -3.90
CA GLY A 232 1.32 17.54 -4.85
C GLY A 232 0.27 18.57 -5.23
N GLY A 233 -0.70 18.86 -4.37
CA GLY A 233 -1.62 19.98 -4.54
C GLY A 233 -0.87 21.30 -4.70
N LYS A 234 -1.47 22.23 -5.41
CA LYS A 234 -0.87 23.53 -5.73
C LYS A 234 -0.40 24.30 -4.51
N THR A 235 -1.16 24.22 -3.41
CA THR A 235 -0.86 24.92 -2.16
C THR A 235 -0.74 24.00 -0.96
N LEU A 236 -1.39 22.83 -0.99
CA LEU A 236 -1.38 21.85 0.07
C LEU A 236 -0.28 20.80 -0.09
N GLY A 237 0.29 20.70 -1.30
CA GLY A 237 1.16 19.61 -1.67
C GLY A 237 2.62 19.81 -1.28
N VAL A 238 3.27 18.68 -0.92
CA VAL A 238 4.72 18.61 -0.66
C VAL A 238 5.49 18.81 -1.97
N ALA A 239 5.08 18.17 -3.07
CA ALA A 239 5.76 18.17 -4.37
C ALA A 239 4.84 18.75 -5.47
N SER A 240 4.66 20.07 -5.48
CA SER A 240 3.65 20.74 -6.30
C SER A 240 3.82 20.62 -7.82
N ASN A 241 4.97 20.19 -8.32
CA ASN A 241 5.25 19.94 -9.76
C ASN A 241 5.32 18.45 -10.10
N ALA A 242 5.19 17.53 -9.13
CA ALA A 242 5.08 16.11 -9.44
C ALA A 242 3.80 15.81 -10.23
N ASN A 243 3.82 14.82 -11.11
CA ASN A 243 2.60 14.31 -11.70
C ASN A 243 1.84 13.50 -10.66
N ILE A 244 0.53 13.68 -10.57
CA ILE A 244 -0.35 12.91 -9.69
C ILE A 244 -1.21 12.00 -10.57
N ILE A 245 -1.16 10.70 -10.33
CA ILE A 245 -1.84 9.72 -11.16
C ILE A 245 -2.72 8.86 -10.28
N GLY A 246 -4.04 9.06 -10.39
CA GLY A 246 -5.03 8.29 -9.66
C GLY A 246 -5.19 6.90 -10.25
N VAL A 247 -5.22 5.91 -9.37
CA VAL A 247 -5.63 4.53 -9.66
C VAL A 247 -6.72 4.17 -8.67
N LYS A 248 -7.96 4.17 -9.16
CA LYS A 248 -9.12 3.95 -8.29
C LYS A 248 -9.35 2.47 -8.03
N ILE A 249 -9.28 2.09 -6.76
CA ILE A 249 -9.43 0.70 -6.27
C ILE A 249 -10.59 0.52 -5.29
N THR A 250 -11.26 1.61 -4.90
CA THR A 250 -12.40 1.60 -3.98
C THR A 250 -13.34 2.77 -4.24
N GLY A 251 -14.54 2.74 -3.68
CA GLY A 251 -15.54 3.81 -3.78
C GLY A 251 -16.95 3.28 -3.49
N ASN A 252 -17.96 4.07 -3.77
CA ASN A 252 -19.35 3.66 -3.62
C ASN A 252 -19.64 2.42 -4.49
N ASN A 253 -20.24 1.37 -3.91
CA ASN A 253 -20.48 0.08 -4.56
C ASN A 253 -19.22 -0.61 -5.13
N CYS A 254 -18.04 -0.27 -4.60
CA CYS A 254 -16.76 -0.84 -4.94
C CYS A 254 -15.94 -1.00 -3.64
N PRO A 255 -16.26 -1.98 -2.80
CA PRO A 255 -15.58 -2.14 -1.52
C PRO A 255 -14.10 -2.43 -1.73
N LEU A 256 -13.27 -1.89 -0.85
CA LEU A 256 -11.85 -2.20 -0.87
C LEU A 256 -11.63 -3.68 -0.52
N SER A 257 -10.82 -4.36 -1.31
CA SER A 257 -10.43 -5.75 -1.09
C SER A 257 -8.93 -5.93 -1.32
N SER A 258 -8.37 -7.04 -0.81
CA SER A 258 -6.97 -7.41 -1.08
C SER A 258 -6.72 -7.47 -2.58
N GLN A 259 -7.66 -8.01 -3.35
CA GLN A 259 -7.56 -8.08 -4.80
C GLN A 259 -7.50 -6.70 -5.45
N ASN A 260 -8.37 -5.77 -5.05
CA ASN A 260 -8.33 -4.42 -5.61
C ASN A 260 -7.01 -3.72 -5.31
N ILE A 261 -6.43 -3.94 -4.12
CA ILE A 261 -5.09 -3.46 -3.79
C ILE A 261 -4.04 -4.08 -4.72
N ILE A 262 -4.05 -5.41 -4.89
CA ILE A 262 -3.11 -6.12 -5.78
C ILE A 262 -3.26 -5.62 -7.21
N ASN A 263 -4.48 -5.45 -7.70
CA ASN A 263 -4.75 -4.91 -9.03
C ASN A 263 -4.17 -3.50 -9.21
N GLY A 264 -4.32 -2.62 -8.21
CA GLY A 264 -3.73 -1.29 -8.23
C GLY A 264 -2.20 -1.34 -8.29
N ILE A 265 -1.58 -2.17 -7.45
CA ILE A 265 -0.12 -2.36 -7.43
C ILE A 265 0.39 -2.89 -8.78
N THR A 266 -0.23 -3.94 -9.30
CA THR A 266 0.20 -4.57 -10.57
C THR A 266 -0.02 -3.66 -11.77
N TYR A 267 -1.06 -2.82 -11.76
CA TYR A 267 -1.21 -1.78 -12.77
C TYR A 267 0.00 -0.82 -12.78
N VAL A 268 0.45 -0.36 -11.61
CA VAL A 268 1.62 0.52 -11.51
C VAL A 268 2.90 -0.21 -11.96
N MET A 269 3.05 -1.50 -11.61
CA MET A 269 4.16 -2.33 -12.10
C MET A 269 4.15 -2.44 -13.63
N GLN A 270 2.97 -2.58 -14.25
CA GLN A 270 2.85 -2.60 -15.70
C GLN A 270 3.28 -1.27 -16.32
N GLN A 271 2.97 -0.12 -15.69
CA GLN A 271 3.44 1.19 -16.15
C GLN A 271 4.96 1.28 -16.09
N LYS A 272 5.60 0.74 -15.04
CA LYS A 272 7.06 0.67 -14.92
C LYS A 272 7.68 -0.26 -15.96
N ALA A 273 7.06 -1.41 -16.25
CA ALA A 273 7.52 -2.34 -17.28
C ALA A 273 7.43 -1.72 -18.69
N ASN A 274 6.39 -0.93 -18.97
CA ASN A 274 6.21 -0.24 -20.25
C ASN A 274 7.24 0.89 -20.46
N ASP A 275 7.68 1.55 -19.38
CA ASP A 275 8.71 2.58 -19.38
C ASP A 275 9.66 2.39 -18.22
N PRO A 276 10.74 1.59 -18.37
CA PRO A 276 11.70 1.31 -17.30
C PRO A 276 12.42 2.55 -16.76
N GLY A 277 12.55 3.62 -17.56
CA GLY A 277 13.16 4.90 -17.17
C GLY A 277 12.25 5.78 -16.30
N ARG A 278 10.96 5.48 -16.22
CA ARG A 278 9.96 6.26 -15.50
C ARG A 278 10.25 6.28 -14.00
N LYS A 279 10.31 7.46 -13.39
CA LYS A 279 10.46 7.64 -11.94
C LYS A 279 9.09 7.54 -11.29
N ILE A 280 8.85 6.47 -10.56
CA ILE A 280 7.54 6.14 -9.99
C ILE A 280 7.61 6.08 -8.46
N VAL A 281 6.73 6.83 -7.82
CA VAL A 281 6.36 6.65 -6.41
C VAL A 281 4.93 6.09 -6.36
N LEU A 282 4.69 5.03 -5.59
CA LEU A 282 3.36 4.50 -5.33
C LEU A 282 2.97 4.84 -3.89
N ASN A 283 1.89 5.59 -3.73
CA ASN A 283 1.25 5.85 -2.45
C ASN A 283 0.03 4.94 -2.29
N LEU A 284 0.03 4.12 -1.25
CA LEU A 284 -1.12 3.32 -0.82
C LEU A 284 -1.52 3.72 0.60
N SER A 285 -2.72 4.25 0.76
CA SER A 285 -3.24 4.65 2.07
C SER A 285 -4.22 3.60 2.62
N ALA A 286 -3.86 2.32 2.51
CA ALA A 286 -4.66 1.19 2.98
C ALA A 286 -3.78 0.03 3.45
N THR A 287 -4.31 -0.81 4.34
CA THR A 287 -3.65 -2.00 4.87
C THR A 287 -4.50 -3.25 4.70
N SER A 288 -3.86 -4.42 4.69
CA SER A 288 -4.51 -5.73 4.58
C SER A 288 -3.82 -6.75 5.49
N THR A 289 -4.50 -7.84 5.82
CA THR A 289 -3.89 -9.02 6.48
C THR A 289 -3.47 -10.09 5.46
N ASP A 290 -3.74 -9.87 4.17
CA ASP A 290 -3.42 -10.80 3.09
C ASP A 290 -1.95 -10.69 2.67
N SER A 291 -1.19 -11.78 2.79
CA SER A 291 0.22 -11.81 2.41
C SER A 291 0.45 -11.68 0.89
N ALA A 292 -0.55 -11.93 0.06
CA ALA A 292 -0.46 -11.69 -1.39
C ALA A 292 -0.29 -10.19 -1.72
N VAL A 293 -0.88 -9.30 -0.89
CA VAL A 293 -0.62 -7.85 -0.95
C VAL A 293 0.84 -7.54 -0.64
N GLY A 294 1.42 -8.25 0.34
CA GLY A 294 2.83 -8.10 0.68
C GLY A 294 3.76 -8.55 -0.43
N GLU A 295 3.45 -9.69 -1.08
CA GLU A 295 4.22 -10.18 -2.23
C GLU A 295 4.16 -9.22 -3.41
N ALA A 296 2.96 -8.72 -3.77
CA ALA A 296 2.81 -7.73 -4.82
C ALA A 296 3.62 -6.46 -4.54
N ALA A 297 3.62 -5.98 -3.29
CA ALA A 297 4.40 -4.81 -2.89
C ALA A 297 5.92 -5.06 -2.96
N SER A 298 6.39 -6.24 -2.53
CA SER A 298 7.80 -6.63 -2.66
C SER A 298 8.24 -6.62 -4.11
N LYS A 299 7.44 -7.23 -5.00
CA LYS A 299 7.70 -7.26 -6.45
C LYS A 299 7.67 -5.88 -7.09
N ALA A 300 6.81 -4.99 -6.62
CA ALA A 300 6.80 -3.59 -7.08
C ALA A 300 8.09 -2.86 -6.72
N VAL A 301 8.60 -3.04 -5.50
CA VAL A 301 9.88 -2.46 -5.08
C VAL A 301 11.05 -3.06 -5.86
N GLU A 302 11.09 -4.38 -6.06
CA GLU A 302 12.07 -5.07 -6.89
C GLU A 302 12.08 -4.54 -8.34
N ALA A 303 10.91 -4.15 -8.87
CA ALA A 303 10.76 -3.53 -10.18
C ALA A 303 11.23 -2.05 -10.24
N GLY A 304 11.70 -1.48 -9.13
CA GLY A 304 12.17 -0.10 -9.05
C GLY A 304 11.09 0.94 -8.74
N ILE A 305 9.97 0.55 -8.15
CA ILE A 305 8.91 1.44 -7.71
C ILE A 305 9.15 1.82 -6.24
N HIS A 306 9.16 3.12 -5.93
CA HIS A 306 9.28 3.64 -4.57
C HIS A 306 7.92 3.52 -3.87
N PHE A 307 7.77 2.54 -2.99
CA PHE A 307 6.48 2.18 -2.39
C PHE A 307 6.34 2.78 -0.99
N VAL A 308 5.29 3.58 -0.79
CA VAL A 308 4.95 4.23 0.48
C VAL A 308 3.56 3.79 0.93
N VAL A 309 3.43 3.46 2.22
CA VAL A 309 2.15 3.02 2.80
C VAL A 309 1.90 3.63 4.18
N GLY A 310 0.64 3.91 4.51
CA GLY A 310 0.21 4.24 5.87
C GLY A 310 0.28 3.02 6.79
N ALA A 311 0.68 3.24 8.04
CA ALA A 311 0.83 2.15 9.01
C ALA A 311 -0.53 1.59 9.52
N GLY A 312 -1.62 2.37 9.41
CA GLY A 312 -2.94 2.06 9.93
C GLY A 312 -3.27 2.81 11.22
N ASN A 313 -4.56 2.81 11.62
CA ASN A 313 -5.15 3.73 12.60
C ASN A 313 -5.79 2.99 13.81
N ARG A 314 -5.29 1.81 14.18
CA ARG A 314 -5.92 0.92 15.20
C ARG A 314 -5.13 0.82 16.51
N ASN A 315 -4.07 1.61 16.69
CA ASN A 315 -3.14 1.51 17.82
C ASN A 315 -2.57 0.09 18.01
N LEU A 316 -2.23 -0.57 16.90
CA LEU A 316 -1.70 -1.93 16.86
C LEU A 316 -0.26 -1.95 16.32
N ASP A 317 0.42 -3.09 16.48
CA ASP A 317 1.72 -3.33 15.84
C ASP A 317 1.56 -3.41 14.31
N ALA A 318 2.17 -2.46 13.59
CA ALA A 318 2.15 -2.38 12.12
C ALA A 318 2.72 -3.64 11.44
N CYS A 319 3.56 -4.42 12.14
CA CYS A 319 4.06 -5.70 11.64
C CYS A 319 2.98 -6.78 11.49
N GLY A 320 1.76 -6.54 11.96
CA GLY A 320 0.59 -7.40 11.72
C GLY A 320 -0.08 -7.19 10.36
N PHE A 321 0.32 -6.17 9.59
CA PHE A 321 -0.39 -5.74 8.38
C PHE A 321 0.53 -5.64 7.16
N PHE A 322 -0.04 -5.97 5.99
CA PHE A 322 0.60 -5.78 4.69
C PHE A 322 0.01 -4.54 3.98
N PRO A 323 0.80 -3.86 3.15
CA PRO A 323 2.21 -4.10 2.84
C PRO A 323 3.19 -3.56 3.88
N GLY A 324 2.74 -2.88 4.94
CA GLY A 324 3.59 -2.23 5.96
C GLY A 324 4.61 -3.16 6.65
N LYS A 325 4.34 -4.48 6.68
CA LYS A 325 5.26 -5.50 7.19
C LYS A 325 6.46 -5.76 6.25
N VAL A 326 6.36 -5.41 4.97
CA VAL A 326 7.43 -5.65 3.98
C VAL A 326 8.57 -4.67 4.23
N GLU A 327 9.75 -5.18 4.54
CA GLU A 327 10.91 -4.37 4.96
C GLU A 327 11.33 -3.34 3.91
N THR A 328 11.20 -3.66 2.62
CA THR A 328 11.59 -2.77 1.52
C THR A 328 10.61 -1.63 1.27
N VAL A 329 9.38 -1.72 1.79
CA VAL A 329 8.36 -0.67 1.72
C VAL A 329 8.65 0.43 2.74
N VAL A 330 8.27 1.67 2.43
CA VAL A 330 8.33 2.79 3.37
C VAL A 330 7.00 2.90 4.12
N THR A 331 6.99 2.44 5.37
CA THR A 331 5.79 2.42 6.22
C THR A 331 5.76 3.65 7.11
N VAL A 332 4.70 4.45 7.00
CA VAL A 332 4.59 5.78 7.62
C VAL A 332 3.52 5.79 8.70
N THR A 333 3.88 6.23 9.89
CA THR A 333 2.93 6.47 10.98
C THR A 333 2.74 7.96 11.26
N ALA A 334 1.73 8.29 12.08
CA ALA A 334 1.28 9.66 12.26
C ALA A 334 1.94 10.36 13.45
N SER A 335 2.41 11.59 13.21
CA SER A 335 2.73 12.55 14.27
C SER A 335 1.70 13.66 14.33
N LYS A 336 1.63 14.31 15.49
CA LYS A 336 0.90 15.56 15.73
C LYS A 336 1.80 16.63 16.34
N ILE A 337 1.46 17.88 16.08
CA ILE A 337 2.12 19.04 16.69
C ILE A 337 1.30 19.48 17.89
N SER A 338 1.94 19.56 19.05
CA SER A 338 1.33 20.10 20.27
C SER A 338 2.38 20.82 21.12
N ASN A 339 2.09 22.05 21.54
CA ASN A 339 2.98 22.86 22.37
C ASN A 339 4.40 23.02 21.80
N ASN A 340 4.53 23.26 20.50
CA ASN A 340 5.80 23.32 19.77
C ASN A 340 6.67 22.06 19.95
N GLN A 341 6.04 20.91 19.94
CA GLN A 341 6.68 19.61 20.00
C GLN A 341 5.94 18.61 19.10
N ASP A 342 6.66 17.61 18.63
CA ASP A 342 6.09 16.49 17.88
C ASP A 342 5.72 15.34 18.83
N TRP A 343 4.53 14.81 18.69
CA TRP A 343 4.01 13.71 19.49
C TRP A 343 3.53 12.58 18.59
N ILE A 344 3.70 11.33 19.04
CA ILE A 344 2.96 10.22 18.46
C ILE A 344 1.47 10.40 18.77
N THR A 345 0.59 10.04 17.82
CA THR A 345 -0.86 10.03 18.08
C THR A 345 -1.27 8.77 18.83
N ASP A 346 -2.38 8.83 19.56
CA ASP A 346 -2.81 7.69 20.41
C ASP A 346 -3.43 6.55 19.60
N TRP A 347 -3.92 6.86 18.41
CA TRP A 347 -4.66 5.95 17.53
C TRP A 347 -3.80 5.30 16.44
N CYS A 348 -2.64 5.86 16.07
CA CYS A 348 -1.84 5.32 14.97
C CYS A 348 -1.19 3.97 15.31
N ASN A 349 -1.01 3.13 14.30
CA ASN A 349 -0.21 1.92 14.42
C ASN A 349 1.27 2.28 14.60
N TRP A 350 1.98 1.43 15.32
CA TRP A 350 3.36 1.59 15.76
C TRP A 350 4.16 0.30 15.57
N GLY A 351 5.42 0.28 15.91
CA GLY A 351 6.24 -0.94 15.91
C GLY A 351 7.46 -0.85 15.01
N LYS A 352 8.26 -1.92 15.03
CA LYS A 352 9.55 -1.98 14.31
C LYS A 352 9.42 -1.94 12.78
N CYS A 353 8.23 -2.25 12.25
CA CYS A 353 7.97 -2.20 10.81
C CYS A 353 7.67 -0.77 10.31
N VAL A 354 7.46 0.19 11.22
CA VAL A 354 7.33 1.60 10.87
C VAL A 354 8.70 2.17 10.49
N THR A 355 8.80 2.80 9.33
CA THR A 355 10.03 3.43 8.85
C THR A 355 10.25 4.79 9.48
N LEU A 356 9.19 5.64 9.50
CA LEU A 356 9.27 7.00 10.05
C LEU A 356 7.87 7.56 10.35
N PHE A 357 7.87 8.71 11.04
CA PHE A 357 6.71 9.54 11.28
C PHE A 357 6.57 10.62 10.23
N ALA A 358 5.33 11.03 9.94
CA ALA A 358 5.00 12.27 9.24
C ALA A 358 3.71 12.87 9.81
N PRO A 359 3.44 14.18 9.61
CA PRO A 359 2.21 14.80 10.09
C PRO A 359 0.97 14.04 9.64
N GLY A 360 0.06 13.74 10.57
CA GLY A 360 -1.14 12.94 10.28
C GLY A 360 -2.35 13.32 11.12
N GLU A 361 -2.29 14.42 11.91
CA GLU A 361 -3.42 14.92 12.69
C GLU A 361 -3.69 16.38 12.33
N ASN A 362 -4.96 16.71 12.08
CA ASN A 362 -5.41 18.04 11.67
C ASN A 362 -4.68 18.58 10.41
N VAL A 363 -4.45 17.70 9.43
CA VAL A 363 -3.75 18.05 8.19
C VAL A 363 -4.71 18.77 7.25
N PRO A 364 -4.37 19.97 6.73
CA PRO A 364 -5.16 20.64 5.69
C PRO A 364 -5.18 19.82 4.40
N ILE A 365 -6.38 19.59 3.84
CA ILE A 365 -6.61 18.74 2.67
C ILE A 365 -7.68 19.34 1.75
N ALA A 366 -7.66 18.96 0.48
CA ALA A 366 -8.71 19.26 -0.48
C ALA A 366 -9.92 18.33 -0.24
N GLY A 367 -11.11 18.90 -0.10
CA GLY A 367 -12.37 18.16 -0.01
C GLY A 367 -13.02 17.93 -1.38
N ILE A 368 -14.20 17.30 -1.40
CA ILE A 368 -14.97 17.06 -2.64
C ILE A 368 -16.34 17.75 -2.66
N GLY A 369 -16.68 18.51 -1.63
CA GLY A 369 -17.96 19.24 -1.56
C GLY A 369 -18.03 20.45 -2.49
N SER A 370 -16.87 21.01 -2.88
CA SER A 370 -16.76 22.02 -3.93
C SER A 370 -15.34 22.06 -4.53
N PRO A 371 -15.14 22.65 -5.72
CA PRO A 371 -13.80 22.77 -6.33
C PRO A 371 -12.78 23.56 -5.51
N SER A 372 -13.20 24.35 -4.55
CA SER A 372 -12.31 25.17 -3.68
C SER A 372 -12.36 24.78 -2.21
N GLU A 373 -12.97 23.64 -1.87
CA GLU A 373 -13.10 23.22 -0.48
C GLU A 373 -11.75 22.81 0.10
N ILE A 374 -11.37 23.47 1.19
CA ILE A 374 -10.27 23.06 2.04
C ILE A 374 -10.84 22.66 3.39
N THR A 375 -10.50 21.48 3.83
CA THR A 375 -10.91 20.92 5.13
C THR A 375 -9.67 20.44 5.89
N SER A 376 -9.82 19.78 7.01
CA SER A 376 -8.72 19.11 7.71
C SER A 376 -9.06 17.66 7.99
N GLY A 377 -8.04 16.80 8.00
CA GLY A 377 -8.20 15.38 8.23
C GLY A 377 -7.17 14.82 9.21
N THR A 378 -7.45 13.60 9.68
CA THR A 378 -6.61 12.86 10.61
C THR A 378 -6.53 11.40 10.19
N GLY A 379 -5.30 10.86 10.06
CA GLY A 379 -5.07 9.47 9.66
C GLY A 379 -3.63 9.24 9.22
N THR A 380 -3.12 8.00 9.32
CA THR A 380 -1.83 7.62 8.73
C THR A 380 -1.87 7.64 7.21
N SER A 381 -3.06 7.57 6.63
CA SER A 381 -3.33 7.78 5.20
C SER A 381 -2.95 9.20 4.74
N LEU A 382 -2.96 10.17 5.65
CA LEU A 382 -2.50 11.54 5.39
C LEU A 382 -1.01 11.72 5.69
N SER A 383 -0.41 10.85 6.52
CA SER A 383 1.04 10.85 6.76
C SER A 383 1.83 10.29 5.56
N ALA A 384 1.35 9.20 4.97
CA ALA A 384 2.00 8.55 3.83
C ALA A 384 2.22 9.49 2.63
N PRO A 385 1.24 10.29 2.17
CA PRO A 385 1.42 11.20 1.03
C PRO A 385 2.45 12.30 1.26
N HIS A 386 2.70 12.73 2.51
CA HIS A 386 3.82 13.63 2.79
C HIS A 386 5.16 12.98 2.42
N VAL A 387 5.33 11.70 2.76
CA VAL A 387 6.53 10.94 2.44
C VAL A 387 6.63 10.66 0.94
N SER A 388 5.51 10.37 0.29
CA SER A 388 5.47 10.19 -1.17
C SER A 388 5.90 11.45 -1.92
N GLY A 389 5.43 12.62 -1.46
CA GLY A 389 5.87 13.91 -1.98
C GLY A 389 7.36 14.18 -1.71
N ALA A 390 7.86 13.86 -0.51
CA ALA A 390 9.28 14.04 -0.18
C ALA A 390 10.19 13.15 -1.05
N ILE A 391 9.81 11.91 -1.30
CA ILE A 391 10.52 11.03 -2.24
C ILE A 391 10.48 11.62 -3.66
N ALA A 392 9.35 12.19 -4.08
CA ALA A 392 9.27 12.86 -5.38
C ALA A 392 10.22 14.07 -5.48
N LEU A 393 10.38 14.86 -4.40
CA LEU A 393 11.37 15.93 -4.34
C LEU A 393 12.81 15.41 -4.47
N ILE A 394 13.13 14.28 -3.84
CA ILE A 394 14.44 13.62 -3.92
C ILE A 394 14.70 13.15 -5.35
N LEU A 395 13.76 12.43 -5.94
CA LEU A 395 13.90 11.81 -7.27
C LEU A 395 13.90 12.81 -8.41
N ALA A 396 13.30 13.99 -8.24
CA ALA A 396 13.35 15.04 -9.25
C ALA A 396 14.79 15.51 -9.53
N ASN A 397 15.69 15.34 -8.56
CA ASN A 397 17.09 15.76 -8.63
C ASN A 397 18.10 14.59 -8.62
N SER A 398 17.63 13.34 -8.66
CA SER A 398 18.48 12.15 -8.57
C SER A 398 17.85 10.94 -9.24
N ASP A 399 18.68 9.94 -9.57
CA ASP A 399 18.26 8.63 -10.08
C ASP A 399 18.60 7.54 -9.04
N LEU A 400 17.84 7.53 -7.95
CA LEU A 400 18.04 6.59 -6.86
C LEU A 400 17.13 5.37 -7.02
N THR A 401 17.62 4.20 -6.60
CA THR A 401 16.79 3.01 -6.40
C THR A 401 15.85 3.20 -5.20
N PRO A 402 14.81 2.36 -5.04
CA PRO A 402 13.94 2.43 -3.86
C PRO A 402 14.70 2.32 -2.53
N GLU A 403 15.68 1.43 -2.44
CA GLU A 403 16.54 1.30 -1.26
C GLU A 403 17.35 2.57 -1.00
N GLN A 404 17.98 3.12 -2.03
CA GLN A 404 18.77 4.35 -1.92
C GLN A 404 17.92 5.56 -1.54
N SER A 405 16.72 5.70 -2.11
CA SER A 405 15.83 6.81 -1.75
C SER A 405 15.29 6.68 -0.32
N LYS A 406 15.02 5.46 0.15
CA LYS A 406 14.66 5.19 1.55
C LYS A 406 15.83 5.55 2.48
N ALA A 407 17.06 5.18 2.12
CA ALA A 407 18.26 5.54 2.88
C ALA A 407 18.47 7.06 2.92
N GLU A 408 18.30 7.76 1.79
CA GLU A 408 18.41 9.22 1.73
C GLU A 408 17.33 9.92 2.56
N LEU A 409 16.08 9.46 2.47
CA LEU A 409 14.97 9.94 3.29
C LEU A 409 15.30 9.84 4.78
N LEU A 410 15.81 8.69 5.24
CA LEU A 410 16.21 8.47 6.64
C LEU A 410 17.46 9.27 7.03
N ARG A 411 18.37 9.55 6.11
CA ARG A 411 19.56 10.37 6.34
C ARG A 411 19.22 11.81 6.65
N ILE A 412 18.28 12.41 5.88
CA ILE A 412 17.87 13.82 6.04
C ILE A 412 16.83 14.01 7.13
N ALA A 413 16.14 12.95 7.54
CA ALA A 413 15.06 13.00 8.52
C ALA A 413 15.49 13.58 9.87
N THR A 414 14.56 14.23 10.54
CA THR A 414 14.72 14.76 11.90
C THR A 414 14.66 13.61 12.91
N LYS A 415 15.66 13.49 13.79
CA LYS A 415 15.80 12.38 14.73
C LYS A 415 15.50 12.80 16.16
N ASP A 416 14.97 11.86 16.95
CA ASP A 416 14.81 11.96 18.41
C ASP A 416 13.94 13.13 18.88
N LYS A 417 12.96 13.55 18.04
CA LYS A 417 12.03 14.65 18.37
C LYS A 417 10.63 14.19 18.77
N ILE A 418 10.22 12.98 18.40
CA ILE A 418 8.88 12.47 18.72
C ILE A 418 8.77 12.13 20.19
N GLN A 419 7.78 12.74 20.84
CA GLN A 419 7.42 12.51 22.23
C GLN A 419 6.34 11.42 22.35
N GLY A 420 6.20 10.82 23.54
CA GLY A 420 5.10 9.92 23.85
C GLY A 420 5.24 8.50 23.32
N LEU A 421 6.40 8.07 22.84
CA LEU A 421 6.61 6.71 22.33
C LEU A 421 6.36 5.62 23.37
N GLY A 422 6.72 5.87 24.65
CA GLY A 422 6.51 4.94 25.75
C GLY A 422 7.18 3.57 25.47
N PHE A 423 6.40 2.51 25.52
CA PHE A 423 6.87 1.14 25.26
C PHE A 423 6.81 0.73 23.78
N ARG A 424 6.36 1.61 22.89
CA ARG A 424 6.20 1.34 21.47
C ARG A 424 7.57 1.30 20.78
N PRO A 425 8.04 0.15 20.24
CA PRO A 425 9.37 0.01 19.64
C PRO A 425 9.41 0.61 18.22
N THR A 426 9.06 1.89 18.09
CA THR A 426 9.02 2.63 16.83
C THR A 426 10.25 3.52 16.72
N ALA A 427 10.89 3.55 15.55
CA ALA A 427 12.03 4.42 15.30
C ALA A 427 11.62 5.89 15.48
N ASN A 428 12.37 6.64 16.32
CA ASN A 428 12.12 8.06 16.56
C ASN A 428 12.71 8.91 15.43
N VAL A 429 12.06 8.85 14.26
CA VAL A 429 12.48 9.50 13.02
C VAL A 429 11.28 10.22 12.43
N LEU A 430 11.35 11.54 12.27
CA LEU A 430 10.30 12.36 11.67
C LEU A 430 10.73 12.79 10.27
N LEU A 431 9.80 12.77 9.34
CA LEU A 431 10.00 13.25 7.97
C LEU A 431 10.63 14.64 7.97
N ARG A 432 11.66 14.81 7.13
CA ARG A 432 12.15 16.10 6.67
C ARG A 432 12.34 16.06 5.15
N VAL A 433 11.92 17.11 4.46
CA VAL A 433 12.15 17.23 3.01
C VAL A 433 13.58 17.68 2.72
N PRO A 434 14.12 17.39 1.53
CA PRO A 434 15.45 17.88 1.16
C PRO A 434 15.47 19.41 1.11
N SER A 435 16.51 20.01 1.66
CA SER A 435 16.74 21.44 1.55
C SER A 435 17.05 21.83 0.09
N PRO A 436 16.71 23.06 -0.34
CA PRO A 436 17.18 23.58 -1.61
C PRO A 436 18.70 23.46 -1.72
N THR A 437 19.21 22.99 -2.84
CA THR A 437 20.65 23.03 -3.10
C THR A 437 21.06 24.48 -3.25
N ASN A 438 21.87 24.99 -2.32
CA ASN A 438 22.56 26.25 -2.56
C ASN A 438 23.50 26.05 -3.75
N ASN A 439 23.06 26.45 -4.95
CA ASN A 439 23.98 26.66 -6.04
C ASN A 439 24.85 27.86 -5.67
N HIS A 440 26.05 27.57 -5.15
CA HIS A 440 27.13 28.57 -5.06
C HIS A 440 27.83 28.66 -6.40
#